data_956d5652fa5c831876bfe8e7c647d04e
#
_entry.id   956d5652fa5c831876bfe8e7c647d04e
#
_cell.length_a   1.000
_cell.length_b   1.000
_cell.length_c   1.000
_cell.angle_alpha   90.00
_cell.angle_beta   90.00
_cell.angle_gamma   90.00
#
_symmetry.space_group_name_H-M   'P 1'
#
loop_
_entity.id
_entity.type
_entity.pdbx_description
1 polymer ?
#
loop_
_entity_poly.entity_id
_entity_poly.type
_entity_poly.pdbx_seq_one_letter_code
_entity_poly.pdbx_strand_id
1 'polypeptide(L)'
;YGFAYLDTGAMYRACAWWCMNKGIDLDAETIDEQLVTETVGEFFTEGHFDISVDPDDSKVYADGEDISDVIRSSEVSSHVSKVSNIIPVRHVLIAAQRAYIAREAASDSFSEGAGVVAEGRDITTVVAPDAEVRVLLTAREEVRQARRSGQSTDGVGSENVAARDAADSKVTNFTSAAEGVLTVDNSDLNFGETLDVLVRIVDDAIEEQQYRQYASNLDDYELDEGDEGLIDGSSFVGGERRSGPKPVGVLAVVGRPNVGKSTLVNRILGRRAAVVEDTPGVTRDRVSYDAEWAGTDFKLVDTGGWEADVEGIESAIASQAQIAVQLADAVVLVVDGQVGLTNTDERIVKMLRASGKPVTLAVNKVDDRESEYLTAEFWKMGLGEPYGISAMHGRGIGAVSY
;
A
#
# COMPACT_ATOMS: atom_id res chain seq x y z
N TYR A 1 -6.53 -4.66 8.83
CA TYR A 1 -6.65 -4.87 7.38
C TYR A 1 -7.69 -5.93 6.99
N GLY A 2 -8.08 -6.84 7.91
CA GLY A 2 -8.99 -7.94 7.59
C GLY A 2 -8.37 -9.06 6.75
N PHE A 3 -7.05 -9.11 6.62
CA PHE A 3 -6.36 -10.16 5.87
C PHE A 3 -6.52 -11.53 6.52
N ALA A 4 -6.64 -12.55 5.68
CA ALA A 4 -6.42 -13.93 6.09
C ALA A 4 -4.94 -14.18 6.40
N TYR A 5 -4.63 -15.24 7.14
CA TYR A 5 -3.26 -15.65 7.47
C TYR A 5 -3.02 -17.11 7.08
N LEU A 6 -1.92 -17.38 6.39
CA LEU A 6 -1.56 -18.72 5.95
C LEU A 6 -0.15 -19.12 6.45
N ASP A 7 -0.09 -20.01 7.47
CA ASP A 7 1.15 -20.68 7.92
C ASP A 7 1.49 -21.85 6.99
N THR A 8 2.32 -21.60 5.96
CA THR A 8 2.72 -22.67 5.04
C THR A 8 3.67 -23.67 5.72
N GLY A 9 4.39 -23.26 6.74
CA GLY A 9 5.21 -24.16 7.56
C GLY A 9 4.37 -25.22 8.29
N ALA A 10 3.15 -24.86 8.72
CA ALA A 10 2.21 -25.81 9.29
C ALA A 10 1.74 -26.84 8.26
N MET A 11 1.54 -26.44 7.00
CA MET A 11 1.18 -27.37 5.92
C MET A 11 2.26 -28.43 5.69
N TYR A 12 3.54 -28.03 5.68
CA TYR A 12 4.65 -28.99 5.57
C TYR A 12 4.71 -29.93 6.77
N ARG A 13 4.48 -29.42 7.98
CA ARG A 13 4.42 -30.26 9.20
C ARG A 13 3.26 -31.25 9.17
N ALA A 14 2.10 -30.81 8.70
CA ALA A 14 0.92 -31.66 8.54
C ALA A 14 1.17 -32.81 7.55
N CYS A 15 1.86 -32.55 6.43
CA CYS A 15 2.24 -33.61 5.48
C CYS A 15 3.15 -34.66 6.12
N ALA A 16 4.16 -34.24 6.87
CA ALA A 16 5.04 -35.17 7.57
C ALA A 16 4.26 -36.03 8.58
N TRP A 17 3.41 -35.40 9.40
CA TRP A 17 2.54 -36.10 10.35
C TRP A 17 1.59 -37.05 9.63
N TRP A 18 0.98 -36.65 8.51
CA TRP A 18 0.07 -37.50 7.74
C TRP A 18 0.75 -38.76 7.20
N CYS A 19 1.95 -38.62 6.61
CA CYS A 19 2.75 -39.74 6.16
C CYS A 19 3.05 -40.73 7.30
N MET A 20 3.47 -40.23 8.46
CA MET A 20 3.73 -41.04 9.66
C MET A 20 2.45 -41.73 10.12
N ASN A 21 1.32 -41.06 10.18
CA ASN A 21 0.01 -41.58 10.58
C ASN A 21 -0.49 -42.67 9.63
N LYS A 22 -0.14 -42.60 8.33
CA LYS A 22 -0.42 -43.63 7.31
C LYS A 22 0.60 -44.79 7.38
N GLY A 23 1.53 -44.79 8.32
CA GLY A 23 2.50 -45.86 8.56
C GLY A 23 3.69 -45.84 7.58
N ILE A 24 3.96 -44.72 6.92
CA ILE A 24 5.17 -44.57 6.09
C ILE A 24 6.38 -44.40 7.03
N ASP A 25 7.36 -45.27 6.88
CA ASP A 25 8.64 -45.18 7.60
C ASP A 25 9.54 -44.11 6.96
N LEU A 26 9.50 -42.89 7.53
CA LEU A 26 10.32 -41.78 7.08
C LEU A 26 11.79 -41.89 7.62
N ASP A 27 12.12 -42.88 8.49
CA ASP A 27 13.48 -43.17 8.96
C ASP A 27 14.18 -44.26 8.16
N ALA A 28 13.50 -44.87 7.20
CA ALA A 28 14.08 -45.85 6.31
C ALA A 28 15.32 -45.32 5.56
N GLU A 29 16.32 -46.20 5.34
CA GLU A 29 17.51 -45.82 4.53
C GLU A 29 17.16 -45.30 3.13
N THR A 30 16.04 -45.78 2.57
CA THR A 30 15.49 -45.33 1.30
C THR A 30 13.99 -45.11 1.46
N ILE A 31 13.57 -43.85 1.33
CA ILE A 31 12.15 -43.49 1.39
C ILE A 31 11.54 -43.73 0.00
N ASP A 32 10.37 -44.33 -0.04
CA ASP A 32 9.56 -44.44 -1.27
C ASP A 32 8.96 -43.09 -1.62
N GLU A 33 9.65 -42.30 -2.44
CA GLU A 33 9.23 -40.94 -2.80
C GLU A 33 7.90 -40.92 -3.57
N GLN A 34 7.58 -42.01 -4.33
CA GLN A 34 6.33 -42.09 -5.05
C GLN A 34 5.17 -42.28 -4.06
N LEU A 35 5.30 -43.21 -3.11
CA LEU A 35 4.28 -43.45 -2.08
C LEU A 35 4.05 -42.21 -1.21
N VAL A 36 5.12 -41.51 -0.82
CA VAL A 36 4.99 -40.24 -0.06
C VAL A 36 4.24 -39.20 -0.91
N THR A 37 4.58 -39.07 -2.18
CA THR A 37 3.94 -38.09 -3.07
C THR A 37 2.45 -38.37 -3.27
N GLU A 38 2.09 -39.63 -3.51
CA GLU A 38 0.69 -40.07 -3.64
C GLU A 38 -0.08 -39.79 -2.34
N THR A 39 0.47 -40.19 -1.19
CA THR A 39 -0.15 -39.98 0.13
C THR A 39 -0.37 -38.51 0.45
N VAL A 40 0.59 -37.64 0.12
CA VAL A 40 0.45 -36.19 0.30
C VAL A 40 -0.53 -35.62 -0.73
N GLY A 41 -0.56 -36.13 -1.95
CA GLY A 41 -1.54 -35.74 -2.97
C GLY A 41 -2.97 -36.00 -2.51
N GLU A 42 -3.26 -37.21 -2.03
CA GLU A 42 -4.56 -37.59 -1.48
C GLU A 42 -4.98 -36.69 -0.30
N PHE A 43 -4.04 -36.34 0.57
CA PHE A 43 -4.28 -35.48 1.73
C PHE A 43 -4.95 -34.15 1.36
N PHE A 44 -4.53 -33.53 0.26
CA PHE A 44 -5.09 -32.26 -0.20
C PHE A 44 -6.27 -32.42 -1.16
N THR A 45 -6.26 -33.44 -2.03
CA THR A 45 -7.26 -33.57 -3.10
C THR A 45 -8.53 -34.26 -2.66
N GLU A 46 -8.48 -35.13 -1.66
CA GLU A 46 -9.63 -35.87 -1.13
C GLU A 46 -10.33 -35.17 0.07
N GLY A 47 -9.82 -33.95 0.42
CA GLY A 47 -10.44 -33.13 1.48
C GLY A 47 -10.09 -33.60 2.91
N HIS A 48 -9.01 -34.37 3.07
CA HIS A 48 -8.52 -34.78 4.37
C HIS A 48 -7.84 -33.65 5.15
N PHE A 49 -7.33 -32.63 4.45
CA PHE A 49 -6.61 -31.49 5.02
C PHE A 49 -7.47 -30.23 5.05
N ASP A 50 -7.43 -29.53 6.17
CA ASP A 50 -7.93 -28.17 6.27
C ASP A 50 -7.02 -27.34 7.20
N ILE A 51 -6.94 -26.02 6.94
CA ILE A 51 -6.20 -25.06 7.76
C ILE A 51 -7.04 -23.79 7.92
N SER A 52 -7.20 -23.36 9.18
CA SER A 52 -7.82 -22.07 9.46
C SER A 52 -6.93 -20.95 8.92
N VAL A 53 -7.54 -20.02 8.22
CA VAL A 53 -6.90 -18.79 7.76
C VAL A 53 -7.24 -17.60 8.67
N ASP A 54 -7.96 -17.83 9.75
CA ASP A 54 -8.23 -16.84 10.79
C ASP A 54 -6.94 -16.61 11.61
N PRO A 55 -6.38 -15.39 11.61
CA PRO A 55 -5.17 -15.09 12.36
C PRO A 55 -5.34 -15.27 13.89
N ASP A 56 -6.57 -15.18 14.40
CA ASP A 56 -6.88 -15.34 15.82
C ASP A 56 -7.15 -16.82 16.21
N ASP A 57 -7.36 -17.71 15.22
CA ASP A 57 -7.62 -19.15 15.45
C ASP A 57 -6.81 -20.02 14.46
N SER A 58 -5.48 -19.95 14.55
CA SER A 58 -4.54 -20.68 13.67
C SER A 58 -4.55 -22.17 13.92
N LYS A 59 -5.54 -22.90 13.40
CA LYS A 59 -5.70 -24.35 13.53
C LYS A 59 -5.44 -25.11 12.25
N VAL A 60 -5.01 -26.37 12.41
CA VAL A 60 -4.80 -27.31 11.31
C VAL A 60 -5.57 -28.59 11.62
N TYR A 61 -6.28 -29.08 10.64
CA TYR A 61 -7.14 -30.25 10.76
C TYR A 61 -6.72 -31.35 9.77
N ALA A 62 -6.85 -32.59 10.22
CA ALA A 62 -6.77 -33.79 9.39
C ALA A 62 -7.98 -34.67 9.66
N ASP A 63 -8.74 -35.03 8.64
CA ASP A 63 -10.02 -35.75 8.78
C ASP A 63 -10.98 -35.10 9.80
N GLY A 64 -10.92 -33.77 9.93
CA GLY A 64 -11.72 -33.00 10.88
C GLY A 64 -11.21 -33.02 12.32
N GLU A 65 -10.10 -33.70 12.62
CA GLU A 65 -9.44 -33.67 13.92
C GLU A 65 -8.40 -32.55 13.98
N ASP A 66 -8.38 -31.79 15.09
CA ASP A 66 -7.39 -30.74 15.33
C ASP A 66 -6.01 -31.36 15.60
N ILE A 67 -5.06 -31.14 14.70
CA ILE A 67 -3.69 -31.66 14.77
C ILE A 67 -2.66 -30.56 15.09
N SER A 68 -3.10 -29.35 15.44
CA SER A 68 -2.26 -28.16 15.59
C SER A 68 -1.09 -28.35 16.56
N ASP A 69 -1.33 -29.04 17.66
CA ASP A 69 -0.30 -29.31 18.68
C ASP A 69 0.65 -30.43 18.24
N VAL A 70 0.10 -31.54 17.73
CA VAL A 70 0.92 -32.70 17.39
C VAL A 70 1.88 -32.43 16.25
N ILE A 71 1.50 -31.60 15.25
CA ILE A 71 2.39 -31.23 14.15
C ILE A 71 3.57 -30.36 14.59
N ARG A 72 3.52 -29.77 15.78
CA ARG A 72 4.62 -28.97 16.36
C ARG A 72 5.55 -29.80 17.24
N SER A 73 5.26 -31.08 17.45
CA SER A 73 6.11 -32.00 18.23
C SER A 73 7.53 -32.10 17.62
N SER A 74 8.51 -32.45 18.48
CA SER A 74 9.88 -32.68 18.02
C SER A 74 9.98 -33.87 17.06
N GLU A 75 9.13 -34.87 17.24
CA GLU A 75 9.05 -36.06 16.39
C GLU A 75 8.66 -35.67 14.96
N VAL A 76 7.52 -34.99 14.78
CA VAL A 76 7.09 -34.53 13.46
C VAL A 76 8.11 -33.56 12.86
N SER A 77 8.60 -32.61 13.67
CA SER A 77 9.55 -31.60 13.22
C SER A 77 10.84 -32.19 12.65
N SER A 78 11.31 -33.32 13.16
CA SER A 78 12.52 -34.03 12.67
C SER A 78 12.31 -34.65 11.29
N HIS A 79 11.07 -34.95 10.89
CA HIS A 79 10.73 -35.61 9.65
C HIS A 79 10.32 -34.64 8.51
N VAL A 80 10.05 -33.39 8.84
CA VAL A 80 9.58 -32.40 7.82
C VAL A 80 10.54 -32.28 6.64
N SER A 81 11.85 -32.21 6.89
CA SER A 81 12.85 -32.09 5.82
C SER A 81 12.87 -33.31 4.90
N LYS A 82 12.58 -34.50 5.43
CA LYS A 82 12.54 -35.74 4.65
C LYS A 82 11.40 -35.74 3.63
N VAL A 83 10.27 -35.15 3.99
CA VAL A 83 9.11 -34.99 3.12
C VAL A 83 9.28 -33.77 2.19
N SER A 84 9.74 -32.63 2.73
CA SER A 84 9.88 -31.38 1.97
C SER A 84 11.01 -31.39 0.93
N ASN A 85 11.98 -32.30 1.03
CA ASN A 85 13.04 -32.46 0.02
C ASN A 85 12.60 -33.25 -1.21
N ILE A 86 11.46 -33.93 -1.15
CA ILE A 86 10.87 -34.65 -2.29
C ILE A 86 10.24 -33.63 -3.23
N ILE A 87 10.85 -33.44 -4.42
CA ILE A 87 10.42 -32.39 -5.36
C ILE A 87 8.94 -32.51 -5.78
N PRO A 88 8.41 -33.70 -6.12
CA PRO A 88 6.99 -33.86 -6.42
C PRO A 88 6.07 -33.44 -5.28
N VAL A 89 6.42 -33.72 -4.01
CA VAL A 89 5.67 -33.28 -2.83
C VAL A 89 5.62 -31.76 -2.74
N ARG A 90 6.74 -31.09 -3.02
CA ARG A 90 6.75 -29.60 -3.06
C ARG A 90 5.79 -29.06 -4.09
N HIS A 91 5.69 -29.68 -5.28
CA HIS A 91 4.75 -29.25 -6.30
C HIS A 91 3.29 -29.35 -5.83
N VAL A 92 2.94 -30.44 -5.12
CA VAL A 92 1.61 -30.59 -4.51
C VAL A 92 1.34 -29.49 -3.50
N LEU A 93 2.29 -29.25 -2.58
CA LEU A 93 2.17 -28.20 -1.57
C LEU A 93 2.08 -26.78 -2.15
N ILE A 94 2.91 -26.46 -3.15
CA ILE A 94 2.85 -25.17 -3.84
C ILE A 94 1.47 -24.97 -4.49
N ALA A 95 0.93 -26.00 -5.12
CA ALA A 95 -0.40 -25.93 -5.73
C ALA A 95 -1.50 -25.71 -4.67
N ALA A 96 -1.43 -26.41 -3.53
CA ALA A 96 -2.36 -26.23 -2.42
C ALA A 96 -2.25 -24.82 -1.80
N GLN A 97 -1.05 -24.33 -1.55
CA GLN A 97 -0.82 -22.98 -1.02
C GLN A 97 -1.38 -21.89 -1.96
N ARG A 98 -1.13 -22.02 -3.25
CA ARG A 98 -1.70 -21.12 -4.28
C ARG A 98 -3.23 -21.15 -4.30
N ALA A 99 -3.83 -22.33 -4.10
CA ALA A 99 -5.27 -22.45 -4.04
C ALA A 99 -5.87 -21.70 -2.82
N TYR A 100 -5.23 -21.78 -1.65
CA TYR A 100 -5.63 -21.00 -0.48
C TYR A 100 -5.48 -19.50 -0.72
N ILE A 101 -4.37 -19.06 -1.28
CA ILE A 101 -4.12 -17.64 -1.62
C ILE A 101 -5.18 -17.13 -2.62
N ALA A 102 -5.44 -17.88 -3.68
CA ALA A 102 -6.42 -17.49 -4.70
C ALA A 102 -7.85 -17.43 -4.17
N ARG A 103 -8.20 -18.30 -3.20
CA ARG A 103 -9.51 -18.30 -2.57
C ARG A 103 -9.80 -16.99 -1.83
N GLU A 104 -8.78 -16.40 -1.21
CA GLU A 104 -8.91 -15.17 -0.43
C GLU A 104 -9.11 -13.90 -1.28
N ALA A 105 -9.00 -13.99 -2.61
CA ALA A 105 -9.39 -12.92 -3.51
C ALA A 105 -10.92 -12.81 -3.73
N ALA A 106 -11.70 -13.81 -3.29
CA ALA A 106 -13.15 -13.83 -3.47
C ALA A 106 -13.85 -13.06 -2.33
N SER A 107 -14.96 -12.38 -2.66
CA SER A 107 -15.76 -11.62 -1.70
C SER A 107 -16.51 -12.46 -0.67
N ASP A 108 -16.62 -13.78 -0.89
CA ASP A 108 -17.20 -14.77 0.02
C ASP A 108 -16.13 -15.56 0.81
N SER A 109 -14.87 -15.16 0.74
CA SER A 109 -13.77 -15.72 1.52
C SER A 109 -13.75 -15.19 2.96
N PHE A 110 -12.86 -15.74 3.79
CA PHE A 110 -12.64 -15.23 5.16
C PHE A 110 -12.28 -13.75 5.18
N SER A 111 -11.38 -13.32 4.28
CA SER A 111 -10.93 -11.92 4.18
C SER A 111 -11.88 -11.01 3.40
N GLU A 112 -13.04 -11.53 2.92
CA GLU A 112 -13.99 -10.79 2.08
C GLU A 112 -13.32 -10.16 0.84
N GLY A 113 -12.24 -10.79 0.35
CA GLY A 113 -11.45 -10.30 -0.77
C GLY A 113 -10.35 -9.30 -0.40
N ALA A 114 -10.14 -9.00 0.89
CA ALA A 114 -9.05 -8.11 1.32
C ALA A 114 -7.66 -8.69 1.03
N GLY A 115 -7.53 -10.03 1.00
CA GLY A 115 -6.28 -10.71 0.70
C GLY A 115 -5.74 -11.58 1.82
N VAL A 116 -4.49 -12.03 1.69
CA VAL A 116 -3.86 -12.98 2.61
C VAL A 116 -2.41 -12.62 2.90
N VAL A 117 -2.01 -12.76 4.15
CA VAL A 117 -0.61 -12.76 4.57
C VAL A 117 -0.14 -14.20 4.66
N ALA A 118 0.76 -14.61 3.76
CA ALA A 118 1.35 -15.94 3.76
C ALA A 118 2.79 -15.88 4.28
N GLU A 119 3.13 -16.74 5.24
CA GLU A 119 4.51 -16.89 5.70
C GLU A 119 5.10 -18.22 5.26
N GLY A 120 6.40 -18.20 4.94
CA GLY A 120 7.16 -19.39 4.55
C GLY A 120 8.50 -19.04 3.93
N ARG A 121 9.29 -20.07 3.58
CA ARG A 121 10.66 -19.89 3.09
C ARG A 121 10.78 -19.65 1.59
N ASP A 122 9.78 -20.04 0.81
CA ASP A 122 9.74 -19.95 -0.65
C ASP A 122 8.54 -19.14 -1.19
N ILE A 123 7.85 -18.41 -0.31
CA ILE A 123 6.65 -17.66 -0.66
C ILE A 123 6.96 -16.60 -1.71
N THR A 124 7.95 -15.75 -1.45
CA THR A 124 8.27 -14.58 -2.28
C THR A 124 8.88 -14.91 -3.62
N THR A 125 9.39 -16.14 -3.81
CA THR A 125 10.10 -16.55 -5.02
C THR A 125 9.42 -17.65 -5.83
N VAL A 126 8.62 -18.50 -5.16
CA VAL A 126 8.02 -19.68 -5.78
C VAL A 126 6.51 -19.69 -5.67
N VAL A 127 5.96 -19.50 -4.46
CA VAL A 127 4.51 -19.64 -4.25
C VAL A 127 3.75 -18.43 -4.78
N ALA A 128 4.15 -17.23 -4.37
CA ALA A 128 3.53 -15.96 -4.74
C ALA A 128 4.57 -14.93 -5.21
N PRO A 129 5.27 -15.18 -6.35
CA PRO A 129 6.29 -14.26 -6.86
C PRO A 129 5.72 -12.92 -7.34
N ASP A 130 4.41 -12.90 -7.59
CA ASP A 130 3.69 -11.72 -8.10
C ASP A 130 2.88 -11.02 -6.99
N ALA A 131 3.09 -11.37 -5.71
CA ALA A 131 2.40 -10.70 -4.61
C ALA A 131 2.81 -9.21 -4.55
N GLU A 132 1.86 -8.35 -4.23
CA GLU A 132 2.03 -6.89 -4.16
C GLU A 132 3.11 -6.51 -3.13
N VAL A 133 3.12 -7.20 -2.01
CA VAL A 133 4.12 -7.00 -0.95
C VAL A 133 4.91 -8.29 -0.76
N ARG A 134 6.22 -8.21 -0.96
CA ARG A 134 7.14 -9.33 -0.75
C ARG A 134 8.25 -8.89 0.18
N VAL A 135 8.32 -9.50 1.37
CA VAL A 135 9.28 -9.15 2.40
C VAL A 135 10.13 -10.36 2.77
N LEU A 136 11.44 -10.18 2.79
CA LEU A 136 12.40 -11.08 3.42
C LEU A 136 12.75 -10.52 4.80
N LEU A 137 12.20 -11.14 5.84
CA LEU A 137 12.52 -10.79 7.23
C LEU A 137 13.80 -11.51 7.66
N THR A 138 14.83 -10.76 8.02
CA THR A 138 16.14 -11.31 8.42
C THR A 138 16.54 -10.83 9.80
N ALA A 139 17.45 -11.58 10.43
CA ALA A 139 18.17 -11.15 11.61
C ALA A 139 19.57 -11.79 11.64
N ARG A 140 20.52 -11.14 12.32
CA ARG A 140 21.85 -11.71 12.57
C ARG A 140 21.74 -13.08 13.27
N GLU A 141 22.63 -13.99 12.94
CA GLU A 141 22.61 -15.37 13.43
C GLU A 141 22.55 -15.44 14.96
N GLU A 142 23.34 -14.62 15.64
CA GLU A 142 23.37 -14.58 17.11
C GLU A 142 22.00 -14.19 17.71
N VAL A 143 21.30 -13.23 17.05
CA VAL A 143 19.97 -12.78 17.47
C VAL A 143 18.93 -13.87 17.24
N ARG A 144 18.99 -14.56 16.09
CA ARG A 144 18.10 -15.70 15.80
C ARG A 144 18.27 -16.81 16.81
N GLN A 145 19.51 -17.17 17.16
CA GLN A 145 19.82 -18.18 18.17
C GLN A 145 19.33 -17.77 19.57
N ALA A 146 19.56 -16.50 19.96
CA ALA A 146 19.09 -15.97 21.25
C ALA A 146 17.55 -15.98 21.37
N ARG A 147 16.83 -15.58 20.31
CA ARG A 147 15.35 -15.60 20.30
C ARG A 147 14.80 -17.02 20.41
N ARG A 148 15.42 -18.00 19.75
CA ARG A 148 15.02 -19.41 19.80
C ARG A 148 15.28 -20.04 21.17
N SER A 149 16.44 -19.77 21.80
CA SER A 149 16.74 -20.26 23.12
C SER A 149 15.78 -19.74 24.20
N GLY A 150 15.23 -18.54 24.00
CA GLY A 150 14.18 -17.96 24.86
C GLY A 150 12.78 -18.55 24.66
N GLN A 151 12.51 -19.20 23.52
CA GLN A 151 11.21 -19.82 23.21
C GLN A 151 11.14 -21.31 23.50
N SER A 152 12.29 -21.98 23.65
CA SER A 152 12.35 -23.44 23.95
C SER A 152 12.29 -23.70 25.46
N THR A 153 11.14 -24.17 25.92
CA THR A 153 10.98 -24.72 27.29
C THR A 153 11.70 -26.06 27.49
N ASP A 154 12.08 -26.75 26.41
CA ASP A 154 12.71 -28.05 26.41
C ASP A 154 14.03 -28.04 25.63
N GLY A 155 15.11 -27.69 26.23
CA GLY A 155 16.51 -27.59 25.78
C GLY A 155 17.08 -28.40 24.58
N VAL A 156 16.27 -28.88 23.65
CA VAL A 156 16.64 -29.78 22.52
C VAL A 156 16.70 -29.09 21.15
N GLY A 157 16.45 -27.75 21.06
CA GLY A 157 16.09 -27.10 19.79
C GLY A 157 17.22 -26.54 18.90
N SER A 158 18.44 -26.31 19.39
CA SER A 158 19.38 -25.42 18.66
C SER A 158 20.23 -26.09 17.56
N GLU A 159 20.61 -27.34 17.69
CA GLU A 159 21.45 -28.03 16.69
C GLU A 159 20.67 -28.42 15.41
N ASN A 160 19.37 -28.70 15.55
CA ASN A 160 18.55 -29.20 14.45
C ASN A 160 18.17 -28.11 13.41
N VAL A 161 18.20 -26.84 13.78
CA VAL A 161 17.70 -25.74 12.91
C VAL A 161 18.77 -25.25 11.95
N ALA A 162 20.02 -25.15 12.37
CA ALA A 162 21.12 -24.80 11.45
C ALA A 162 21.31 -25.88 10.37
N ALA A 163 21.15 -27.16 10.74
CA ALA A 163 21.16 -28.26 9.79
C ALA A 163 19.95 -28.19 8.82
N ARG A 164 18.80 -27.75 9.31
CA ARG A 164 17.57 -27.59 8.51
C ARG A 164 17.68 -26.39 7.58
N ASP A 165 18.17 -25.24 8.07
CA ASP A 165 18.43 -24.06 7.23
C ASP A 165 19.46 -24.36 6.14
N ALA A 166 20.48 -25.17 6.44
CA ALA A 166 21.48 -25.63 5.48
C ALA A 166 20.92 -26.66 4.47
N ALA A 167 19.95 -27.47 4.85
CA ALA A 167 19.27 -28.40 3.94
C ALA A 167 18.30 -27.66 3.02
N ASP A 168 17.52 -26.74 3.56
CA ASP A 168 16.54 -25.96 2.81
C ASP A 168 17.23 -24.96 1.84
N SER A 169 18.40 -24.40 2.22
CA SER A 169 19.19 -23.53 1.33
C SER A 169 19.80 -24.20 0.11
N LYS A 170 19.83 -25.55 0.08
CA LYS A 170 20.22 -26.30 -1.12
C LYS A 170 19.11 -26.36 -2.17
N VAL A 171 17.87 -26.18 -1.75
CA VAL A 171 16.68 -26.32 -2.61
C VAL A 171 16.03 -24.96 -2.93
N THR A 172 16.17 -23.99 -2.02
CA THR A 172 15.55 -22.66 -2.16
C THR A 172 16.49 -21.59 -1.60
N ASN A 173 16.74 -20.54 -2.40
CA ASN A 173 17.55 -19.41 -1.92
C ASN A 173 16.65 -18.44 -1.12
N PHE A 174 16.55 -18.65 0.20
CA PHE A 174 15.79 -17.79 1.13
C PHE A 174 16.68 -16.89 1.99
N THR A 175 17.99 -16.89 1.72
CA THR A 175 18.98 -16.10 2.48
C THR A 175 19.31 -14.77 1.84
N SER A 176 18.94 -14.58 0.58
CA SER A 176 19.09 -13.32 -0.16
C SER A 176 17.78 -12.93 -0.83
N ALA A 177 17.46 -11.64 -0.79
CA ALA A 177 16.27 -11.13 -1.44
C ALA A 177 16.38 -11.31 -2.97
N ALA A 178 15.31 -11.80 -3.59
CA ALA A 178 15.15 -11.77 -5.04
C ALA A 178 14.78 -10.35 -5.51
N GLU A 179 14.80 -10.11 -6.80
CA GLU A 179 14.40 -8.84 -7.39
C GLU A 179 12.97 -8.46 -6.96
N GLY A 180 12.80 -7.23 -6.47
CA GLY A 180 11.52 -6.72 -5.98
C GLY A 180 11.09 -7.24 -4.60
N VAL A 181 11.94 -7.97 -3.88
CA VAL A 181 11.70 -8.40 -2.50
C VAL A 181 12.37 -7.43 -1.54
N LEU A 182 11.61 -6.82 -0.65
CA LEU A 182 12.11 -5.91 0.38
C LEU A 182 12.78 -6.70 1.50
N THR A 183 13.99 -6.31 1.88
CA THR A 183 14.67 -6.92 3.04
C THR A 183 14.47 -6.08 4.28
N VAL A 184 13.94 -6.70 5.33
CA VAL A 184 13.80 -6.09 6.67
C VAL A 184 14.71 -6.83 7.63
N ASP A 185 15.82 -6.19 8.04
CA ASP A 185 16.68 -6.71 9.11
C ASP A 185 16.16 -6.22 10.46
N ASN A 186 15.63 -7.16 11.25
CA ASN A 186 15.08 -6.87 12.57
C ASN A 186 16.04 -7.22 13.72
N SER A 187 17.33 -7.30 13.44
CA SER A 187 18.34 -7.67 14.44
C SER A 187 18.33 -6.76 15.67
N ASP A 188 18.14 -5.46 15.44
CA ASP A 188 18.16 -4.42 16.47
C ASP A 188 16.77 -3.89 16.82
N LEU A 189 15.71 -4.47 16.24
CA LEU A 189 14.33 -4.08 16.47
C LEU A 189 13.65 -5.04 17.46
N ASN A 190 12.82 -4.49 18.34
CA ASN A 190 11.88 -5.29 19.13
C ASN A 190 10.64 -5.69 18.29
N PHE A 191 9.73 -6.46 18.89
CA PHE A 191 8.52 -6.94 18.19
C PHE A 191 7.64 -5.78 17.67
N GLY A 192 7.39 -4.76 18.51
CA GLY A 192 6.56 -3.61 18.12
C GLY A 192 7.20 -2.79 16.99
N GLU A 193 8.50 -2.51 17.09
CA GLU A 193 9.25 -1.78 16.05
C GLU A 193 9.30 -2.57 14.73
N THR A 194 9.43 -3.89 14.79
CA THR A 194 9.37 -4.75 13.59
C THR A 194 7.98 -4.70 12.96
N LEU A 195 6.94 -4.76 13.79
CA LEU A 195 5.55 -4.66 13.33
C LEU A 195 5.28 -3.31 12.68
N ASP A 196 5.72 -2.20 13.29
CA ASP A 196 5.57 -0.86 12.73
C ASP A 196 6.22 -0.71 11.34
N VAL A 197 7.38 -1.34 11.13
CA VAL A 197 8.05 -1.36 9.81
C VAL A 197 7.22 -2.13 8.80
N LEU A 198 6.72 -3.32 9.16
CA LEU A 198 5.92 -4.16 8.26
C LEU A 198 4.58 -3.51 7.92
N VAL A 199 3.91 -2.90 8.91
CA VAL A 199 2.66 -2.14 8.71
C VAL A 199 2.87 -1.01 7.71
N ARG A 200 3.94 -0.21 7.84
CA ARG A 200 4.24 0.86 6.87
C ARG A 200 4.45 0.33 5.45
N ILE A 201 5.17 -0.80 5.31
CA ILE A 201 5.36 -1.42 3.98
C ILE A 201 4.02 -1.81 3.36
N VAL A 202 3.11 -2.36 4.16
CA VAL A 202 1.77 -2.75 3.69
C VAL A 202 0.93 -1.52 3.37
N ASP A 203 0.92 -0.50 4.23
CA ASP A 203 0.22 0.76 3.99
C ASP A 203 0.68 1.42 2.68
N ASP A 204 1.99 1.56 2.50
CA ASP A 204 2.58 2.13 1.28
C ASP A 204 2.16 1.35 0.01
N ALA A 205 2.07 0.00 0.10
CA ALA A 205 1.67 -0.83 -1.03
C ALA A 205 0.17 -0.72 -1.34
N ILE A 206 -0.70 -0.71 -0.31
CA ILE A 206 -2.15 -0.50 -0.47
C ILE A 206 -2.41 0.83 -1.15
N GLU A 207 -1.70 1.88 -0.73
CA GLU A 207 -1.83 3.20 -1.33
C GLU A 207 -1.34 3.25 -2.77
N GLU A 208 -0.22 2.59 -3.07
CA GLU A 208 0.29 2.50 -4.44
C GLU A 208 -0.67 1.72 -5.35
N GLN A 209 -1.29 0.64 -4.85
CA GLN A 209 -2.29 -0.12 -5.59
C GLN A 209 -3.54 0.73 -5.87
N GLN A 210 -4.07 1.43 -4.86
CA GLN A 210 -5.17 2.36 -5.03
C GLN A 210 -4.82 3.43 -6.08
N TYR A 211 -3.62 3.99 -5.99
CA TYR A 211 -3.13 4.97 -6.97
C TYR A 211 -3.12 4.40 -8.40
N ARG A 212 -2.61 3.19 -8.61
CA ARG A 212 -2.58 2.52 -9.92
C ARG A 212 -3.99 2.26 -10.47
N GLN A 213 -4.90 1.83 -9.60
CA GLN A 213 -6.29 1.60 -9.99
C GLN A 213 -6.98 2.91 -10.40
N TYR A 214 -6.72 4.01 -9.70
CA TYR A 214 -7.22 5.32 -10.08
C TYR A 214 -6.60 5.81 -11.40
N ALA A 215 -5.30 5.62 -11.58
CA ALA A 215 -4.62 6.00 -12.82
C ALA A 215 -5.18 5.23 -14.04
N SER A 216 -5.46 3.93 -13.91
CA SER A 216 -6.06 3.14 -15.00
C SER A 216 -7.50 3.58 -15.31
N ASN A 217 -8.29 3.94 -14.29
CA ASN A 217 -9.65 4.46 -14.50
C ASN A 217 -9.65 5.83 -15.18
N LEU A 218 -8.54 6.59 -15.05
CA LEU A 218 -8.39 7.89 -15.71
C LEU A 218 -7.95 7.77 -17.16
N ASP A 219 -7.20 6.74 -17.53
CA ASP A 219 -6.86 6.45 -18.93
C ASP A 219 -8.12 6.05 -19.75
N ASP A 220 -9.13 5.49 -19.08
CA ASP A 220 -10.45 5.17 -19.65
C ASP A 220 -11.46 6.33 -19.53
N TYR A 221 -11.08 7.45 -18.88
CA TYR A 221 -11.96 8.59 -18.70
C TYR A 221 -12.01 9.44 -19.98
N GLU A 222 -13.11 9.34 -20.72
CA GLU A 222 -13.42 10.25 -21.81
C GLU A 222 -13.87 11.59 -21.22
N LEU A 223 -13.17 12.69 -21.59
CA LEU A 223 -13.55 14.05 -21.24
C LEU A 223 -14.97 14.31 -21.80
N ASP A 224 -15.91 14.70 -20.94
CA ASP A 224 -17.24 15.10 -21.39
C ASP A 224 -17.22 16.53 -21.98
N GLU A 225 -18.33 16.93 -22.63
CA GLU A 225 -18.44 18.28 -23.27
C GLU A 225 -18.25 19.40 -22.22
N GLY A 226 -18.51 19.15 -20.94
CA GLY A 226 -18.28 20.09 -19.85
C GLY A 226 -16.80 20.24 -19.51
N ASP A 227 -16.05 19.13 -19.54
CA ASP A 227 -14.60 19.11 -19.30
C ASP A 227 -13.83 19.76 -20.46
N GLU A 228 -14.25 19.48 -21.72
CA GLU A 228 -13.70 20.15 -22.90
C GLU A 228 -13.98 21.67 -22.87
N GLY A 229 -15.16 22.08 -22.43
CA GLY A 229 -15.53 23.47 -22.24
C GLY A 229 -14.70 24.20 -21.18
N LEU A 230 -14.17 23.50 -20.17
CA LEU A 230 -13.22 24.06 -19.20
C LEU A 230 -11.85 24.31 -19.85
N ILE A 231 -11.44 23.45 -20.78
CA ILE A 231 -10.13 23.54 -21.46
C ILE A 231 -10.15 24.62 -22.54
N ASP A 232 -11.22 24.71 -23.37
CA ASP A 232 -11.31 25.64 -24.50
C ASP A 232 -11.99 26.98 -24.16
N GLY A 233 -12.50 27.14 -22.93
CA GLY A 233 -13.18 28.34 -22.49
C GLY A 233 -14.60 28.51 -23.04
N SER A 234 -15.21 27.43 -23.59
CA SER A 234 -16.55 27.49 -24.22
C SER A 234 -17.71 27.21 -23.24
N SER A 235 -17.46 26.80 -22.01
CA SER A 235 -18.49 26.50 -20.98
C SER A 235 -19.16 27.74 -20.39
N PHE A 236 -19.64 28.65 -21.23
CA PHE A 236 -20.42 29.81 -20.79
C PHE A 236 -21.84 29.76 -21.36
N VAL A 237 -22.76 29.22 -20.57
CA VAL A 237 -24.20 29.41 -20.83
C VAL A 237 -24.76 30.34 -19.75
N GLY A 238 -24.93 31.62 -20.07
CA GLY A 238 -25.83 32.48 -19.33
C GLY A 238 -25.33 33.77 -18.71
N GLY A 239 -24.06 34.15 -18.81
CA GLY A 239 -23.57 35.48 -18.37
C GLY A 239 -23.15 36.37 -19.53
N GLU A 240 -23.38 37.69 -19.45
CA GLU A 240 -22.90 38.64 -20.46
C GLU A 240 -21.39 38.45 -20.67
N ARG A 241 -21.02 38.12 -21.93
CA ARG A 241 -19.60 38.03 -22.36
C ARG A 241 -18.91 39.36 -22.05
N ARG A 242 -18.02 39.35 -21.05
CA ARG A 242 -17.01 40.38 -20.93
C ARG A 242 -16.04 40.16 -22.09
N SER A 243 -15.88 41.19 -22.95
CA SER A 243 -14.88 41.25 -24.01
C SER A 243 -13.49 41.49 -23.37
N GLY A 244 -12.98 40.52 -22.63
CA GLY A 244 -11.64 40.49 -22.05
C GLY A 244 -10.72 39.54 -22.84
N PRO A 245 -9.40 39.60 -22.65
CA PRO A 245 -8.47 38.63 -23.21
C PRO A 245 -8.82 37.22 -22.71
N LYS A 246 -8.61 36.18 -23.55
CA LYS A 246 -8.83 34.80 -23.16
C LYS A 246 -7.92 34.44 -21.95
N PRO A 247 -8.41 33.61 -20.98
CA PRO A 247 -7.58 33.11 -19.89
C PRO A 247 -6.29 32.48 -20.42
N VAL A 248 -5.16 32.80 -19.80
CA VAL A 248 -3.83 32.31 -20.23
C VAL A 248 -3.63 30.83 -19.92
N GLY A 249 -4.39 30.29 -18.97
CA GLY A 249 -4.29 28.89 -18.56
C GLY A 249 -5.16 28.55 -17.36
N VAL A 250 -5.05 27.31 -16.91
CA VAL A 250 -5.76 26.75 -15.74
C VAL A 250 -4.77 26.52 -14.59
N LEU A 251 -5.07 27.08 -13.42
CA LEU A 251 -4.30 26.91 -12.20
C LEU A 251 -5.07 26.03 -11.21
N ALA A 252 -4.49 24.90 -10.77
CA ALA A 252 -5.08 24.07 -9.73
C ALA A 252 -4.45 24.37 -8.36
N VAL A 253 -5.30 24.43 -7.33
CA VAL A 253 -4.86 24.51 -5.94
C VAL A 253 -5.11 23.17 -5.25
N VAL A 254 -4.05 22.48 -4.87
CA VAL A 254 -4.09 21.15 -4.26
C VAL A 254 -3.43 21.14 -2.89
N GLY A 255 -3.72 20.14 -2.09
CA GLY A 255 -3.18 19.95 -0.75
C GLY A 255 -4.18 19.22 0.15
N ARG A 256 -3.74 18.68 1.28
CA ARG A 256 -4.60 17.98 2.23
C ARG A 256 -5.70 18.87 2.81
N PRO A 257 -6.73 18.32 3.47
CA PRO A 257 -7.76 19.10 4.15
C PRO A 257 -7.18 20.07 5.21
N ASN A 258 -7.85 21.17 5.43
CA ASN A 258 -7.54 22.15 6.47
C ASN A 258 -6.18 22.86 6.39
N VAL A 259 -5.43 22.71 5.29
CA VAL A 259 -4.20 23.50 5.06
C VAL A 259 -4.50 24.95 4.65
N GLY A 260 -5.77 25.29 4.33
CA GLY A 260 -6.20 26.62 3.97
C GLY A 260 -6.31 26.89 2.48
N LYS A 261 -6.53 25.84 1.63
CA LYS A 261 -6.75 25.97 0.19
C LYS A 261 -7.87 26.98 -0.15
N SER A 262 -9.07 26.75 0.37
CA SER A 262 -10.22 27.62 0.10
C SER A 262 -10.00 29.05 0.62
N THR A 263 -9.25 29.22 1.71
CA THR A 263 -8.86 30.57 2.17
C THR A 263 -7.92 31.24 1.17
N LEU A 264 -6.97 30.50 0.61
CA LEU A 264 -6.06 31.00 -0.44
C LEU A 264 -6.82 31.35 -1.72
N VAL A 265 -7.70 30.44 -2.18
CA VAL A 265 -8.57 30.65 -3.35
C VAL A 265 -9.42 31.89 -3.19
N ASN A 266 -10.13 32.03 -2.07
CA ASN A 266 -10.93 33.22 -1.77
C ASN A 266 -10.09 34.52 -1.75
N ARG A 267 -8.86 34.42 -1.34
CA ARG A 267 -7.92 35.54 -1.30
C ARG A 267 -7.43 35.93 -2.70
N ILE A 268 -7.16 34.95 -3.55
CA ILE A 268 -6.77 35.16 -4.96
C ILE A 268 -7.93 35.81 -5.73
N LEU A 269 -9.15 35.31 -5.54
CA LEU A 269 -10.36 35.81 -6.20
C LEU A 269 -10.71 37.24 -5.78
N GLY A 270 -10.17 37.73 -4.67
CA GLY A 270 -10.42 39.07 -4.17
C GLY A 270 -11.82 39.26 -3.61
N ARG A 271 -12.18 40.51 -3.17
CA ARG A 271 -13.47 40.85 -2.58
C ARG A 271 -14.66 40.91 -3.57
N ARG A 272 -14.50 40.52 -4.82
CA ARG A 272 -15.58 40.46 -5.81
C ARG A 272 -16.04 39.03 -5.96
N ALA A 273 -17.13 38.76 -5.30
CA ALA A 273 -18.07 37.65 -5.43
C ALA A 273 -17.67 36.57 -6.46
N ALA A 274 -17.21 35.42 -5.96
CA ALA A 274 -17.33 34.19 -6.68
C ALA A 274 -18.81 33.96 -7.00
N VAL A 275 -19.20 34.02 -8.25
CA VAL A 275 -20.49 33.52 -8.72
C VAL A 275 -20.32 31.99 -8.73
N VAL A 276 -20.87 31.33 -7.74
CA VAL A 276 -21.05 29.88 -7.76
C VAL A 276 -22.18 29.62 -8.76
N GLU A 277 -21.87 29.20 -9.97
CA GLU A 277 -22.87 28.71 -10.91
C GLU A 277 -23.11 27.22 -10.63
N ASP A 278 -24.21 26.94 -9.90
CA ASP A 278 -24.85 25.63 -9.89
C ASP A 278 -25.48 25.38 -11.25
N THR A 279 -24.81 24.66 -12.12
CA THR A 279 -25.42 24.19 -13.37
C THR A 279 -26.11 22.85 -13.10
N PRO A 280 -27.46 22.73 -13.21
CA PRO A 280 -28.15 21.47 -13.01
C PRO A 280 -27.87 20.52 -14.18
N GLY A 281 -27.15 19.42 -13.90
CA GLY A 281 -26.94 18.35 -14.88
C GLY A 281 -25.48 17.96 -15.12
N VAL A 282 -24.50 18.72 -14.61
CA VAL A 282 -23.09 18.35 -14.59
C VAL A 282 -22.79 17.81 -13.19
N THR A 283 -22.07 16.72 -13.11
CA THR A 283 -21.68 16.06 -11.83
C THR A 283 -21.26 17.11 -10.79
N ARG A 284 -21.88 17.11 -9.66
CA ARG A 284 -21.96 18.11 -8.57
C ARG A 284 -20.64 18.63 -7.96
N ASP A 285 -19.51 18.51 -8.64
CA ASP A 285 -18.31 18.23 -7.90
C ASP A 285 -17.05 19.02 -8.25
N ARG A 286 -17.11 19.99 -9.15
CA ARG A 286 -15.96 20.84 -9.53
C ARG A 286 -16.34 22.31 -9.50
N VAL A 287 -15.59 23.09 -8.72
CA VAL A 287 -15.78 24.56 -8.68
C VAL A 287 -14.59 25.20 -9.38
N SER A 288 -14.82 25.77 -10.55
CA SER A 288 -13.84 26.60 -11.25
C SER A 288 -14.24 28.08 -11.20
N TYR A 289 -13.26 28.95 -11.08
CA TYR A 289 -13.45 30.39 -10.97
C TYR A 289 -12.61 31.12 -12.00
N ASP A 290 -13.18 32.18 -12.64
CA ASP A 290 -12.37 33.12 -13.38
C ASP A 290 -11.62 34.03 -12.39
N ALA A 291 -10.32 34.08 -12.50
CA ALA A 291 -9.43 34.81 -11.61
C ALA A 291 -8.55 35.78 -12.42
N GLU A 292 -8.24 36.92 -11.85
CA GLU A 292 -7.26 37.88 -12.37
C GLU A 292 -6.19 38.11 -11.28
N TRP A 293 -4.93 37.94 -11.65
CA TRP A 293 -3.81 38.24 -10.77
C TRP A 293 -2.70 38.96 -11.53
N ALA A 294 -2.24 40.07 -10.98
CA ALA A 294 -1.19 40.88 -11.59
C ALA A 294 -1.44 41.26 -13.07
N GLY A 295 -2.73 41.41 -13.48
CA GLY A 295 -3.12 41.76 -14.84
C GLY A 295 -3.19 40.54 -15.80
N THR A 296 -3.12 39.32 -15.27
CA THR A 296 -3.27 38.09 -16.05
C THR A 296 -4.58 37.39 -15.66
N ASP A 297 -5.41 37.09 -16.65
CA ASP A 297 -6.64 36.34 -16.49
C ASP A 297 -6.34 34.84 -16.60
N PHE A 298 -6.83 34.03 -15.65
CA PHE A 298 -6.70 32.58 -15.66
C PHE A 298 -7.91 31.90 -15.00
N LYS A 299 -8.08 30.60 -15.24
CA LYS A 299 -9.06 29.77 -14.51
C LYS A 299 -8.43 29.16 -13.28
N LEU A 300 -9.11 29.24 -12.16
CA LEU A 300 -8.69 28.69 -10.89
C LEU A 300 -9.59 27.51 -10.51
N VAL A 301 -9.01 26.33 -10.30
CA VAL A 301 -9.72 25.12 -9.87
C VAL A 301 -9.40 24.85 -8.41
N ASP A 302 -10.43 24.85 -7.53
CA ASP A 302 -10.30 24.52 -6.11
C ASP A 302 -10.71 23.06 -5.87
N THR A 303 -9.81 22.30 -5.25
CA THR A 303 -10.10 20.92 -4.79
C THR A 303 -10.67 20.88 -3.37
N GLY A 304 -10.98 22.01 -2.76
CA GLY A 304 -11.30 22.16 -1.32
C GLY A 304 -12.76 22.08 -0.94
N GLY A 305 -13.71 21.91 -1.85
CA GLY A 305 -15.16 21.98 -1.58
C GLY A 305 -15.85 20.68 -1.17
N TRP A 306 -15.11 19.60 -0.84
CA TRP A 306 -15.67 18.25 -0.69
C TRP A 306 -15.45 17.70 0.71
N GLU A 307 -16.47 17.86 1.51
CA GLU A 307 -16.69 17.04 2.70
C GLU A 307 -17.51 15.82 2.24
N ALA A 308 -16.85 14.72 1.89
CA ALA A 308 -17.52 13.45 1.74
C ALA A 308 -17.57 12.79 3.12
N ASP A 309 -18.78 12.61 3.63
CA ASP A 309 -19.13 11.70 4.73
C ASP A 309 -18.93 10.24 4.26
N VAL A 310 -17.68 9.77 4.10
CA VAL A 310 -17.42 8.37 3.77
C VAL A 310 -16.11 7.92 4.39
N GLU A 311 -16.11 6.75 4.99
CA GLU A 311 -14.93 5.95 5.31
C GLU A 311 -14.06 5.81 4.06
N GLY A 312 -12.88 6.42 4.04
CA GLY A 312 -11.98 6.49 2.87
C GLY A 312 -11.57 7.91 2.45
N ILE A 313 -11.63 8.89 3.35
CA ILE A 313 -11.33 10.32 3.10
C ILE A 313 -10.00 10.55 2.35
N GLU A 314 -8.96 9.76 2.63
CA GLU A 314 -7.64 9.94 2.03
C GLU A 314 -7.60 9.57 0.53
N SER A 315 -8.34 8.54 0.11
CA SER A 315 -8.41 8.13 -1.30
C SER A 315 -9.19 9.12 -2.17
N ALA A 316 -10.27 9.69 -1.63
CA ALA A 316 -11.06 10.72 -2.32
C ALA A 316 -10.25 11.99 -2.57
N ILE A 317 -9.39 12.40 -1.61
CA ILE A 317 -8.53 13.58 -1.73
C ILE A 317 -7.48 13.41 -2.84
N ALA A 318 -6.87 12.24 -2.93
CA ALA A 318 -5.86 11.94 -3.96
C ALA A 318 -6.47 11.99 -5.36
N SER A 319 -7.66 11.41 -5.54
CA SER A 319 -8.37 11.39 -6.84
C SER A 319 -8.73 12.80 -7.33
N GLN A 320 -9.23 13.64 -6.42
CA GLN A 320 -9.62 15.00 -6.75
C GLN A 320 -8.44 15.88 -7.11
N ALA A 321 -7.36 15.76 -6.34
CA ALA A 321 -6.11 16.45 -6.62
C ALA A 321 -5.56 16.03 -7.99
N GLN A 322 -5.65 14.75 -8.34
CA GLN A 322 -5.14 14.23 -9.61
C GLN A 322 -5.91 14.75 -10.82
N ILE A 323 -7.25 14.76 -10.77
CA ILE A 323 -8.06 15.30 -11.85
C ILE A 323 -7.78 16.81 -12.04
N ALA A 324 -7.73 17.56 -10.93
CA ALA A 324 -7.40 18.98 -11.00
C ALA A 324 -6.00 19.22 -11.61
N VAL A 325 -5.02 18.39 -11.24
CA VAL A 325 -3.65 18.46 -11.81
C VAL A 325 -3.62 18.13 -13.29
N GLN A 326 -4.41 17.17 -13.77
CA GLN A 326 -4.47 16.84 -15.20
C GLN A 326 -5.02 18.01 -16.02
N LEU A 327 -6.08 18.65 -15.55
CA LEU A 327 -6.72 19.78 -16.22
C LEU A 327 -5.90 21.08 -16.13
N ALA A 328 -5.01 21.19 -15.16
CA ALA A 328 -4.25 22.40 -14.92
C ALA A 328 -3.00 22.53 -15.81
N ASP A 329 -2.66 23.75 -16.19
CA ASP A 329 -1.36 24.08 -16.80
C ASP A 329 -0.28 24.29 -15.75
N ALA A 330 -0.64 24.72 -14.54
CA ALA A 330 0.24 24.86 -13.37
C ALA A 330 -0.50 24.52 -12.07
N VAL A 331 0.26 24.15 -11.05
CA VAL A 331 -0.29 23.70 -9.76
C VAL A 331 0.30 24.50 -8.61
N VAL A 332 -0.53 24.89 -7.66
CA VAL A 332 -0.11 25.38 -6.34
C VAL A 332 -0.35 24.28 -5.31
N LEU A 333 0.71 23.72 -4.76
CA LEU A 333 0.63 22.81 -3.63
C LEU A 333 0.62 23.63 -2.33
N VAL A 334 -0.47 23.53 -1.57
CA VAL A 334 -0.61 24.21 -0.26
C VAL A 334 -0.36 23.20 0.85
N VAL A 335 0.59 23.50 1.72
CA VAL A 335 0.93 22.72 2.92
C VAL A 335 0.81 23.58 4.17
N ASP A 336 0.73 22.96 5.34
CA ASP A 336 0.56 23.64 6.63
C ASP A 336 1.90 23.77 7.35
N GLY A 337 2.41 24.99 7.46
CA GLY A 337 3.70 25.25 8.12
C GLY A 337 3.70 24.95 9.62
N GLN A 338 2.56 25.05 10.30
CA GLN A 338 2.46 24.78 11.74
C GLN A 338 2.43 23.30 12.06
N VAL A 339 1.84 22.48 11.19
CA VAL A 339 1.78 21.01 11.33
C VAL A 339 3.08 20.35 10.85
N GLY A 340 3.78 20.97 9.90
CA GLY A 340 4.95 20.42 9.25
C GLY A 340 4.61 19.40 8.15
N LEU A 341 5.65 18.73 7.65
CA LEU A 341 5.55 17.76 6.58
C LEU A 341 4.87 16.47 7.05
N THR A 342 3.85 16.03 6.30
CA THR A 342 3.12 14.79 6.58
C THR A 342 3.27 13.79 5.45
N ASN A 343 2.99 12.50 5.71
CA ASN A 343 3.02 11.45 4.68
C ASN A 343 2.05 11.77 3.52
N THR A 344 0.88 12.36 3.82
CA THR A 344 -0.08 12.78 2.79
C THR A 344 0.51 13.85 1.87
N ASP A 345 1.25 14.82 2.42
CA ASP A 345 1.93 15.83 1.62
C ASP A 345 2.99 15.22 0.70
N GLU A 346 3.76 14.25 1.20
CA GLU A 346 4.78 13.54 0.41
C GLU A 346 4.16 12.75 -0.76
N ARG A 347 2.98 12.16 -0.55
CA ARG A 347 2.22 11.46 -1.61
C ARG A 347 1.79 12.42 -2.71
N ILE A 348 1.19 13.55 -2.33
CA ILE A 348 0.80 14.59 -3.28
C ILE A 348 2.03 15.04 -4.09
N VAL A 349 3.20 15.18 -3.45
CA VAL A 349 4.46 15.52 -4.14
C VAL A 349 4.87 14.46 -5.15
N LYS A 350 4.78 13.16 -4.81
CA LYS A 350 5.08 12.08 -5.77
C LYS A 350 4.19 12.17 -7.01
N MET A 351 2.88 12.36 -6.81
CA MET A 351 1.90 12.57 -7.89
C MET A 351 2.25 13.80 -8.75
N LEU A 352 2.53 14.93 -8.13
CA LEU A 352 2.86 16.16 -8.84
C LEU A 352 4.14 16.04 -9.66
N ARG A 353 5.16 15.35 -9.14
CA ARG A 353 6.39 15.07 -9.92
C ARG A 353 6.11 14.18 -11.12
N ALA A 354 5.22 13.19 -10.99
CA ALA A 354 4.84 12.31 -12.10
C ALA A 354 4.07 13.04 -13.19
N SER A 355 3.30 14.08 -12.83
CA SER A 355 2.52 14.88 -13.80
C SER A 355 3.38 15.72 -14.74
N GLY A 356 4.62 16.03 -14.37
CA GLY A 356 5.51 16.91 -15.14
C GLY A 356 5.05 18.38 -15.22
N LYS A 357 4.00 18.76 -14.51
CA LYS A 357 3.45 20.12 -14.50
C LYS A 357 4.32 21.05 -13.64
N PRO A 358 4.38 22.35 -13.95
CA PRO A 358 4.98 23.35 -13.07
C PRO A 358 4.25 23.37 -11.72
N VAL A 359 5.00 23.28 -10.63
CA VAL A 359 4.46 23.26 -9.26
C VAL A 359 5.08 24.37 -8.43
N THR A 360 4.24 25.19 -7.80
CA THR A 360 4.65 26.18 -6.80
C THR A 360 4.26 25.66 -5.41
N LEU A 361 5.23 25.59 -4.49
CA LEU A 361 5.02 25.13 -3.12
C LEU A 361 4.70 26.29 -2.20
N ALA A 362 3.47 26.35 -1.69
CA ALA A 362 2.98 27.37 -0.75
C ALA A 362 2.88 26.80 0.67
N VAL A 363 3.72 27.24 1.57
CA VAL A 363 3.68 26.89 2.99
C VAL A 363 2.78 27.90 3.70
N ASN A 364 1.54 27.50 4.00
CA ASN A 364 0.54 28.36 4.63
C ASN A 364 0.66 28.38 6.15
N LYS A 365 0.01 29.35 6.78
CA LYS A 365 0.04 29.63 8.22
C LYS A 365 1.40 30.14 8.72
N VAL A 366 2.15 30.82 7.82
CA VAL A 366 3.33 31.59 8.16
C VAL A 366 2.91 33.05 8.37
N ASP A 367 2.40 33.33 9.57
CA ASP A 367 1.65 34.56 9.83
C ASP A 367 2.56 35.78 10.06
N ASP A 368 3.80 35.57 10.47
CA ASP A 368 4.78 36.61 10.75
C ASP A 368 6.17 36.26 10.21
N ARG A 369 7.15 37.19 10.41
CA ARG A 369 8.53 36.95 10.00
C ARG A 369 9.27 35.95 10.87
N GLU A 370 8.85 35.82 12.12
CA GLU A 370 9.48 34.89 13.05
C GLU A 370 9.14 33.44 12.67
N SER A 371 8.00 33.23 12.03
CA SER A 371 7.54 31.92 11.54
C SER A 371 8.15 31.49 10.19
N GLU A 372 8.96 32.32 9.54
CA GLU A 372 9.58 31.98 8.23
C GLU A 372 10.44 30.71 8.27
N TYR A 373 11.03 30.37 9.42
CA TYR A 373 11.79 29.12 9.56
C TYR A 373 10.96 27.86 9.30
N LEU A 374 9.63 27.94 9.44
CA LEU A 374 8.72 26.82 9.16
C LEU A 374 8.79 26.34 7.70
N THR A 375 9.23 27.19 6.78
CA THR A 375 9.39 26.82 5.37
C THR A 375 10.60 25.89 5.15
N ALA A 376 11.58 25.90 6.06
CA ALA A 376 12.85 25.21 5.87
C ALA A 376 12.70 23.68 5.75
N GLU A 377 11.73 23.09 6.44
CA GLU A 377 11.47 21.66 6.39
C GLU A 377 11.01 21.20 4.99
N PHE A 378 10.26 22.04 4.30
CA PHE A 378 9.64 21.72 3.02
C PHE A 378 10.59 21.74 1.81
N TRP A 379 11.82 22.20 1.97
CA TRP A 379 12.87 22.03 0.96
C TRP A 379 13.13 20.56 0.62
N LYS A 380 12.89 19.65 1.57
CA LYS A 380 13.01 18.21 1.36
C LYS A 380 12.05 17.68 0.28
N MET A 381 10.97 18.39 0.01
CA MET A 381 10.00 18.03 -1.02
C MET A 381 10.56 18.14 -2.44
N GLY A 382 11.65 18.91 -2.66
CA GLY A 382 12.33 19.03 -3.95
C GLY A 382 11.42 19.55 -5.09
N LEU A 383 10.47 20.43 -4.76
CA LEU A 383 9.58 21.12 -5.72
C LEU A 383 10.03 22.55 -6.01
N GLY A 384 11.25 22.91 -5.66
CA GLY A 384 11.76 24.26 -5.75
C GLY A 384 11.67 25.00 -4.41
N GLU A 385 11.71 26.33 -4.45
CA GLU A 385 11.65 27.19 -3.27
C GLU A 385 10.27 27.14 -2.61
N PRO A 386 10.16 26.81 -1.30
CA PRO A 386 8.91 26.87 -0.57
C PRO A 386 8.59 28.33 -0.17
N TYR A 387 7.47 28.85 -0.63
CA TYR A 387 7.02 30.21 -0.32
C TYR A 387 6.17 30.24 0.95
N GLY A 388 6.63 30.95 1.99
CA GLY A 388 5.88 31.17 3.21
C GLY A 388 4.73 32.17 2.97
N ILE A 389 3.49 31.71 3.17
CA ILE A 389 2.29 32.53 3.00
C ILE A 389 1.41 32.52 4.24
N SER A 390 0.58 33.55 4.38
CA SER A 390 -0.57 33.55 5.24
C SER A 390 -1.82 33.87 4.43
N ALA A 391 -2.56 32.84 4.06
CA ALA A 391 -3.81 32.99 3.32
C ALA A 391 -4.83 33.82 4.11
N MET A 392 -4.82 33.69 5.45
CA MET A 392 -5.71 34.43 6.34
C MET A 392 -5.37 35.94 6.37
N HIS A 393 -4.08 36.29 6.43
CA HIS A 393 -3.64 37.68 6.58
C HIS A 393 -3.18 38.32 5.24
N GLY A 394 -3.11 37.55 4.17
CA GLY A 394 -2.72 38.05 2.83
C GLY A 394 -1.23 38.25 2.63
N ARG A 395 -0.37 37.68 3.53
CA ARG A 395 1.07 37.79 3.43
C ARG A 395 1.63 36.78 2.43
N GLY A 396 2.64 37.18 1.64
CA GLY A 396 3.39 36.30 0.76
C GLY A 396 2.68 35.78 -0.47
N ILE A 397 1.39 36.07 -0.66
CA ILE A 397 0.57 35.53 -1.75
C ILE A 397 1.08 35.95 -3.13
N GLY A 398 1.63 37.17 -3.25
CA GLY A 398 2.23 37.64 -4.50
C GLY A 398 3.41 36.82 -5.01
N ALA A 399 4.11 36.07 -4.14
CA ALA A 399 5.23 35.21 -4.54
C ALA A 399 4.79 33.88 -5.13
N VAL A 400 3.55 33.47 -4.95
CA VAL A 400 2.99 32.17 -5.41
C VAL A 400 2.49 32.27 -6.86
N SER A 401 2.43 33.45 -7.42
CA SER A 401 1.75 33.77 -8.71
C SER A 401 2.72 34.09 -9.87
N TYR A 402 4.00 33.79 -9.73
CA TYR A 402 5.01 34.00 -10.78
C TYR A 402 5.41 32.72 -11.48
#